data_fde772bba2e1d509d8437fa83d3dc37c
#
_entry.id   fde772bba2e1d509d8437fa83d3dc37c
#
_cell.length_a   1.000
_cell.length_b   1.000
_cell.length_c   1.000
_cell.angle_alpha   90.00
_cell.angle_beta   90.00
_cell.angle_gamma   90.00
#
_symmetry.space_group_name_H-M   'P 1'
#
loop_
_entity.id
_entity.type
_entity.pdbx_description
1 polymer ?
#
loop_
_entity_poly.entity_id
_entity_poly.type
_entity_poly.pdbx_seq_one_letter_code
_entity_poly.pdbx_strand_id
1 'polypeptide(L)'
;MSMRELKLFDAQRRPPNWMGHVREGEYALFFKDADSGQEMTADATLPKESTCLVTGSLDEALDFAQARVDAVPSLRCDIFDAQGKANPPVASIVHQDHRSLENTASKGWQRIWFGIALLPIGAPMILYDWHREWALIWPAFFGIQIVAAGVRLIVWGTGTIENSRRSAAYFKSKMRSSEFSNS
;
A
#
# COMPACT_ATOMS: atom_id res chain seq x y z
N MET A 1 23.59 -13.03 4.94
CA MET A 1 22.40 -12.14 5.06
C MET A 1 22.75 -11.00 5.98
N SER A 2 22.84 -9.79 5.49
CA SER A 2 23.13 -8.59 6.31
C SER A 2 21.83 -7.76 6.40
N MET A 3 20.89 -8.26 7.20
CA MET A 3 19.70 -7.47 7.54
C MET A 3 20.01 -6.63 8.78
N ARG A 4 19.63 -5.36 8.75
CA ARG A 4 19.70 -4.46 9.89
C ARG A 4 18.31 -4.02 10.31
N GLU A 5 18.07 -3.95 11.61
CA GLU A 5 16.87 -3.35 12.15
C GLU A 5 17.04 -1.83 12.26
N LEU A 6 16.07 -1.10 11.73
CA LEU A 6 16.01 0.34 11.79
C LEU A 6 14.85 0.78 12.68
N LYS A 7 15.12 1.55 13.72
CA LYS A 7 14.09 2.17 14.54
C LYS A 7 13.51 3.38 13.81
N LEU A 8 12.18 3.40 13.64
CA LEU A 8 11.46 4.46 12.94
C LEU A 8 11.18 5.67 13.85
N PHE A 9 11.16 5.44 15.15
CA PHE A 9 10.92 6.48 16.15
C PHE A 9 11.91 6.35 17.29
N ASP A 10 12.66 7.42 17.54
CA ASP A 10 13.47 7.60 18.73
C ASP A 10 12.96 8.83 19.47
N ALA A 11 12.40 8.63 20.65
CA ALA A 11 11.84 9.71 21.48
C ALA A 11 12.89 10.78 21.88
N GLN A 12 14.18 10.42 21.90
CA GLN A 12 15.28 11.33 22.23
C GLN A 12 15.84 12.07 21.00
N ARG A 13 15.63 11.55 19.83
CA ARG A 13 15.97 12.19 18.55
C ARG A 13 14.66 12.42 17.82
N ARG A 14 14.28 13.67 17.57
CA ARG A 14 13.15 14.00 16.69
C ARG A 14 13.18 13.05 15.50
N PRO A 15 12.00 12.50 15.08
CA PRO A 15 11.97 11.39 14.14
C PRO A 15 12.86 11.74 12.96
N PRO A 16 14.00 11.07 12.77
CA PRO A 16 14.73 11.22 11.56
C PRO A 16 13.77 10.76 10.47
N ASN A 17 13.70 11.50 9.41
CA ASN A 17 13.07 11.00 8.20
C ASN A 17 13.74 9.64 7.94
N TRP A 18 13.05 8.54 8.26
CA TRP A 18 13.59 7.18 8.14
C TRP A 18 14.11 6.91 6.72
N MET A 19 13.57 7.64 5.72
CA MET A 19 14.02 7.67 4.35
C MET A 19 15.48 8.12 4.22
N GLY A 20 15.96 9.02 5.08
CA GLY A 20 17.38 9.42 5.12
C GLY A 20 18.33 8.33 5.66
N HIS A 21 17.78 7.23 6.20
CA HIS A 21 18.56 6.10 6.73
C HIS A 21 18.54 4.87 5.83
N VAL A 22 17.67 4.84 4.79
CA VAL A 22 17.65 3.82 3.74
C VAL A 22 18.40 4.38 2.54
N ARG A 23 19.48 3.74 2.16
CA ARG A 23 20.34 4.17 1.06
C ARG A 23 19.74 3.76 -0.28
N GLU A 24 20.18 4.40 -1.36
CA GLU A 24 19.85 3.93 -2.70
C GLU A 24 20.28 2.47 -2.89
N GLY A 25 19.37 1.63 -3.36
CA GLY A 25 19.58 0.19 -3.50
C GLY A 25 19.27 -0.63 -2.25
N GLU A 26 18.95 -0.02 -1.12
CA GLU A 26 18.42 -0.70 0.06
C GLU A 26 16.89 -0.73 0.04
N TYR A 27 16.31 -1.76 0.66
CA TYR A 27 14.87 -1.98 0.74
C TYR A 27 14.44 -2.14 2.19
N ALA A 28 13.36 -1.47 2.55
CA ALA A 28 12.78 -1.49 3.89
C ALA A 28 11.54 -2.38 3.91
N LEU A 29 11.51 -3.37 4.80
CA LEU A 29 10.43 -4.32 5.01
C LEU A 29 9.59 -3.91 6.21
N PHE A 30 8.30 -3.75 6.00
CA PHE A 30 7.30 -3.44 7.02
C PHE A 30 6.32 -4.58 7.14
N PHE A 31 6.29 -5.20 8.31
CA PHE A 31 5.34 -6.24 8.62
C PHE A 31 4.09 -5.66 9.26
N LYS A 32 2.94 -6.17 8.85
CA LYS A 32 1.63 -5.78 9.35
C LYS A 32 0.76 -7.02 9.49
N ASP A 33 -0.20 -6.94 10.37
CA ASP A 33 -1.30 -7.90 10.37
C ASP A 33 -2.16 -7.71 9.12
N ALA A 34 -2.47 -8.79 8.41
CA ALA A 34 -3.16 -8.75 7.13
C ALA A 34 -4.61 -8.26 7.25
N ASP A 35 -5.26 -8.53 8.39
CA ASP A 35 -6.67 -8.21 8.60
C ASP A 35 -6.86 -6.81 9.18
N SER A 36 -6.11 -6.47 10.24
CA SER A 36 -6.23 -5.18 10.94
C SER A 36 -5.36 -4.07 10.36
N GLY A 37 -4.30 -4.44 9.60
CA GLY A 37 -3.29 -3.49 9.11
C GLY A 37 -2.37 -2.94 10.21
N GLN A 38 -2.44 -3.49 11.44
CA GLN A 38 -1.62 -3.09 12.56
C GLN A 38 -0.15 -3.47 12.32
N GLU A 39 0.79 -2.58 12.68
CA GLU A 39 2.21 -2.88 12.58
C GLU A 39 2.59 -4.06 13.48
N MET A 40 3.35 -4.99 12.91
CA MET A 40 3.83 -6.21 13.57
C MET A 40 5.35 -6.34 13.37
N THR A 41 5.99 -7.13 14.21
CA THR A 41 7.37 -7.56 13.96
C THR A 41 7.40 -8.72 12.97
N ALA A 42 8.58 -9.06 12.44
CA ALA A 42 8.76 -10.25 11.60
C ALA A 42 8.36 -11.57 12.29
N ASP A 43 8.28 -11.57 13.62
CA ASP A 43 7.88 -12.74 14.44
C ASP A 43 6.39 -12.67 14.85
N ALA A 44 5.60 -11.83 14.17
CA ALA A 44 4.16 -11.63 14.42
C ALA A 44 3.82 -11.18 15.85
N THR A 45 4.71 -10.45 16.48
CA THR A 45 4.46 -9.83 17.78
C THR A 45 4.22 -8.33 17.62
N LEU A 46 3.52 -7.73 18.58
CA LEU A 46 3.36 -6.27 18.61
C LEU A 46 4.72 -5.62 18.87
N PRO A 47 5.17 -4.70 18.01
CA PRO A 47 6.43 -4.01 18.23
C PRO A 47 6.31 -3.09 19.45
N LYS A 48 7.30 -3.11 20.33
CA LYS A 48 7.42 -2.12 21.42
C LYS A 48 7.71 -0.72 20.88
N GLU A 49 8.41 -0.66 19.77
CA GLU A 49 8.77 0.55 19.03
C GLU A 49 8.54 0.28 17.55
N SER A 50 8.15 1.29 16.78
CA SER A 50 7.99 1.14 15.33
C SER A 50 9.36 0.91 14.69
N THR A 51 9.55 -0.28 14.11
CA THR A 51 10.82 -0.70 13.48
C THR A 51 10.57 -1.24 12.09
N CYS A 52 11.58 -1.20 11.23
CA CYS A 52 11.59 -1.91 9.96
C CYS A 52 12.90 -2.66 9.78
N LEU A 53 12.86 -3.71 8.96
CA LEU A 53 14.08 -4.43 8.53
C LEU A 53 14.57 -3.82 7.22
N VAL A 54 15.88 -3.65 7.10
CA VAL A 54 16.51 -3.11 5.89
C VAL A 54 17.53 -4.11 5.35
N THR A 55 17.48 -4.35 4.06
CA THR A 55 18.41 -5.19 3.31
C THR A 55 18.91 -4.48 2.06
N GLY A 56 20.10 -4.85 1.57
CA GLY A 56 20.72 -4.28 0.36
C GLY A 56 20.26 -4.93 -0.95
N SER A 57 19.35 -5.90 -0.93
CA SER A 57 18.90 -6.61 -2.14
C SER A 57 17.39 -6.81 -2.12
N LEU A 58 16.74 -6.52 -3.25
CA LEU A 58 15.31 -6.79 -3.41
C LEU A 58 14.99 -8.29 -3.34
N ASP A 59 15.84 -9.13 -3.92
CA ASP A 59 15.64 -10.59 -3.91
C ASP A 59 15.72 -11.13 -2.49
N GLU A 60 16.72 -10.69 -1.69
CA GLU A 60 16.79 -11.06 -0.27
C GLU A 60 15.57 -10.57 0.52
N ALA A 61 15.09 -9.34 0.24
CA ALA A 61 13.89 -8.79 0.87
C ALA A 61 12.66 -9.66 0.59
N LEU A 62 12.49 -10.08 -0.65
CA LEU A 62 11.36 -10.88 -1.09
C LEU A 62 11.41 -12.29 -0.55
N ASP A 63 12.56 -12.95 -0.61
CA ASP A 63 12.72 -14.31 -0.10
C ASP A 63 12.49 -14.36 1.42
N PHE A 64 13.02 -13.39 2.15
CA PHE A 64 12.79 -13.29 3.58
C PHE A 64 11.32 -13.01 3.92
N ALA A 65 10.72 -12.04 3.24
CA ALA A 65 9.31 -11.67 3.45
C ALA A 65 8.38 -12.84 3.11
N GLN A 66 8.64 -13.56 2.01
CA GLN A 66 7.87 -14.74 1.63
C GLN A 66 7.98 -15.84 2.69
N ALA A 67 9.19 -16.17 3.13
CA ALA A 67 9.40 -17.19 4.15
C ALA A 67 8.67 -16.85 5.47
N ARG A 68 8.64 -15.57 5.86
CA ARG A 68 7.93 -15.13 7.07
C ARG A 68 6.42 -15.17 6.93
N VAL A 69 5.89 -14.73 5.80
CA VAL A 69 4.46 -14.76 5.49
C VAL A 69 3.95 -16.20 5.35
N ASP A 70 4.74 -17.10 4.77
CA ASP A 70 4.40 -18.54 4.68
C ASP A 70 4.40 -19.21 6.06
N ALA A 71 5.32 -18.81 6.96
CA ALA A 71 5.37 -19.30 8.33
C ALA A 71 4.21 -18.76 9.20
N VAL A 72 3.75 -17.54 8.94
CA VAL A 72 2.67 -16.88 9.69
C VAL A 72 1.67 -16.26 8.71
N PRO A 73 0.61 -16.99 8.31
CA PRO A 73 -0.33 -16.57 7.29
C PRO A 73 -1.04 -15.22 7.55
N SER A 74 -1.18 -14.82 8.82
CA SER A 74 -1.76 -13.53 9.21
C SER A 74 -0.85 -12.33 8.95
N LEU A 75 0.43 -12.56 8.59
CA LEU A 75 1.36 -11.47 8.27
C LEU A 75 1.21 -11.02 6.82
N ARG A 76 1.37 -9.71 6.66
CA ARG A 76 1.61 -9.03 5.39
C ARG A 76 2.94 -8.28 5.47
N CYS A 77 3.72 -8.33 4.43
CA CYS A 77 4.95 -7.56 4.31
C CYS A 77 4.86 -6.57 3.14
N ASP A 78 5.01 -5.27 3.43
CA ASP A 78 5.13 -4.22 2.43
C ASP A 78 6.61 -3.83 2.32
N ILE A 79 7.18 -3.90 1.11
CA ILE A 79 8.58 -3.58 0.82
C ILE A 79 8.63 -2.22 0.14
N PHE A 80 9.44 -1.31 0.68
CA PHE A 80 9.64 0.03 0.15
C PHE A 80 11.10 0.22 -0.24
N ASP A 81 11.33 1.07 -1.24
CA ASP A 81 12.65 1.56 -1.63
C ASP A 81 13.09 2.79 -0.81
N ALA A 82 14.22 3.38 -1.17
CA ALA A 82 14.74 4.58 -0.53
C ALA A 82 13.83 5.82 -0.66
N GLN A 83 12.85 5.80 -1.57
CA GLN A 83 11.86 6.89 -1.74
C GLN A 83 10.74 6.83 -0.68
N GLY A 84 10.59 5.70 -0.02
CA GLY A 84 9.77 5.56 1.17
C GLY A 84 8.28 5.44 0.97
N LYS A 85 7.53 5.66 2.06
CA LYS A 85 6.06 5.48 2.10
C LYS A 85 5.27 6.52 1.27
N ALA A 86 5.92 7.55 0.73
CA ALA A 86 5.28 8.51 -0.17
C ALA A 86 4.86 7.85 -1.49
N ASN A 87 5.59 6.81 -1.90
CA ASN A 87 5.27 5.97 -3.05
C ASN A 87 4.59 4.66 -2.61
N PRO A 88 3.81 4.03 -3.51
CA PRO A 88 3.31 2.70 -3.25
C PRO A 88 4.48 1.72 -3.03
N PRO A 89 4.29 0.67 -2.21
CA PRO A 89 5.35 -0.31 -1.97
C PRO A 89 5.80 -0.95 -3.28
N VAL A 90 7.11 -1.20 -3.39
CA VAL A 90 7.72 -1.88 -4.54
C VAL A 90 7.15 -3.29 -4.68
N ALA A 91 6.91 -3.95 -3.54
CA ALA A 91 6.22 -5.23 -3.48
C ALA A 91 5.40 -5.33 -2.19
N SER A 92 4.31 -6.09 -2.25
CA SER A 92 3.50 -6.42 -1.09
C SER A 92 3.23 -7.93 -1.10
N ILE A 93 3.69 -8.61 -0.06
CA ILE A 93 3.61 -10.05 0.09
C ILE A 93 2.55 -10.37 1.13
N VAL A 94 1.58 -11.19 0.74
CA VAL A 94 0.47 -11.66 1.57
C VAL A 94 0.30 -13.14 1.33
N HIS A 95 -0.02 -13.91 2.36
CA HIS A 95 -0.29 -15.34 2.22
C HIS A 95 -1.42 -15.61 1.24
N GLN A 96 -1.39 -16.75 0.56
CA GLN A 96 -2.37 -17.08 -0.50
C GLN A 96 -3.81 -17.04 0.02
N ASP A 97 -4.04 -17.46 1.25
CA ASP A 97 -5.37 -17.49 1.86
C ASP A 97 -5.94 -16.09 2.15
N HIS A 98 -5.07 -15.11 2.45
CA HIS A 98 -5.44 -13.70 2.63
C HIS A 98 -5.42 -12.89 1.33
N ARG A 99 -4.77 -13.40 0.28
CA ARG A 99 -4.65 -12.74 -1.04
C ARG A 99 -6.02 -12.53 -1.71
N SER A 100 -6.98 -13.37 -1.41
CA SER A 100 -8.34 -13.30 -1.96
C SER A 100 -9.17 -12.15 -1.40
N LEU A 101 -8.83 -11.60 -0.24
CA LEU A 101 -9.65 -10.63 0.48
C LEU A 101 -9.29 -9.16 0.20
N GLU A 102 -8.02 -8.80 0.02
CA GLU A 102 -7.62 -7.38 0.03
C GLU A 102 -7.24 -6.75 -1.31
N ASN A 103 -6.66 -7.48 -2.26
CA ASN A 103 -6.00 -6.87 -3.42
C ASN A 103 -6.37 -7.47 -4.78
N THR A 104 -7.58 -7.92 -4.95
CA THR A 104 -8.04 -8.27 -6.29
C THR A 104 -8.22 -7.00 -7.11
N ALA A 105 -7.69 -7.01 -8.34
CA ALA A 105 -7.98 -5.96 -9.34
C ALA A 105 -9.48 -5.66 -9.44
N SER A 106 -10.34 -6.63 -9.14
CA SER A 106 -11.78 -6.52 -9.00
C SER A 106 -12.22 -5.47 -7.97
N LYS A 107 -11.61 -5.43 -6.77
CA LYS A 107 -11.94 -4.39 -5.76
C LYS A 107 -11.46 -3.01 -6.18
N GLY A 108 -10.32 -2.92 -6.86
CA GLY A 108 -9.86 -1.67 -7.46
C GLY A 108 -10.88 -1.13 -8.47
N TRP A 109 -11.36 -1.98 -9.36
CA TRP A 109 -12.39 -1.63 -10.33
C TRP A 109 -13.72 -1.25 -9.68
N GLN A 110 -14.17 -1.96 -8.65
CA GLN A 110 -15.37 -1.58 -7.90
C GLN A 110 -15.26 -0.17 -7.30
N ARG A 111 -14.11 0.16 -6.67
CA ARG A 111 -13.87 1.51 -6.13
C ARG A 111 -13.92 2.59 -7.21
N ILE A 112 -13.33 2.32 -8.39
CA ILE A 112 -13.37 3.25 -9.52
C ILE A 112 -14.81 3.46 -9.99
N TRP A 113 -15.59 2.39 -10.18
CA TRP A 113 -16.97 2.50 -10.61
C TRP A 113 -17.85 3.23 -9.60
N PHE A 114 -17.69 2.96 -8.30
CA PHE A 114 -18.36 3.73 -7.25
C PHE A 114 -17.96 5.21 -7.27
N GLY A 115 -16.67 5.50 -7.45
CA GLY A 115 -16.18 6.86 -7.57
C GLY A 115 -16.78 7.59 -8.76
N ILE A 116 -16.82 6.94 -9.95
CA ILE A 116 -17.45 7.50 -11.16
C ILE A 116 -18.95 7.72 -10.96
N ALA A 117 -19.65 6.81 -10.29
CA ALA A 117 -21.09 6.92 -10.03
C ALA A 117 -21.43 8.08 -9.07
N LEU A 118 -20.52 8.50 -8.21
CA LEU A 118 -20.72 9.65 -7.31
C LEU A 118 -20.61 11.00 -8.03
N LEU A 119 -19.84 11.09 -9.12
CA LEU A 119 -19.63 12.35 -9.83
C LEU A 119 -20.93 12.95 -10.41
N PRO A 120 -21.79 12.18 -11.11
CA PRO A 120 -23.05 12.70 -11.63
C PRO A 120 -24.07 13.05 -10.55
N ILE A 121 -23.87 12.64 -9.31
CA ILE A 121 -24.70 13.01 -8.17
C ILE A 121 -24.23 14.33 -7.58
N GLY A 122 -22.93 14.48 -7.35
CA GLY A 122 -22.37 15.67 -6.73
C GLY A 122 -22.30 16.89 -7.65
N ALA A 123 -21.98 16.71 -8.94
CA ALA A 123 -21.84 17.81 -9.88
C ALA A 123 -23.15 18.62 -10.09
N PRO A 124 -24.34 18.02 -10.27
CA PRO A 124 -25.58 18.77 -10.40
C PRO A 124 -25.93 19.58 -9.14
N MET A 125 -25.58 19.08 -7.94
CA MET A 125 -25.83 19.82 -6.69
C MET A 125 -25.01 21.12 -6.63
N ILE A 126 -23.76 21.09 -7.11
CA ILE A 126 -22.90 22.26 -7.22
C ILE A 126 -23.45 23.23 -8.27
N LEU A 127 -23.83 22.71 -9.45
CA LEU A 127 -24.35 23.52 -10.55
C LEU A 127 -25.70 24.16 -10.21
N TYR A 128 -26.55 23.45 -9.47
CA TYR A 128 -27.85 23.98 -9.03
C TYR A 128 -27.66 25.20 -8.14
N ASP A 129 -26.73 25.14 -7.20
CA ASP A 129 -26.48 26.24 -6.27
C ASP A 129 -25.77 27.42 -6.98
N TRP A 130 -24.89 27.15 -7.92
CA TRP A 130 -24.25 28.13 -8.77
C TRP A 130 -25.28 28.93 -9.61
N HIS A 131 -26.31 28.25 -10.15
CA HIS A 131 -27.38 28.90 -10.95
C HIS A 131 -28.32 29.77 -10.10
N ARG A 132 -28.40 29.50 -8.80
CA ARG A 132 -29.23 30.23 -7.84
C ARG A 132 -28.46 31.31 -7.08
N GLU A 133 -27.31 31.74 -7.58
CA GLU A 133 -26.48 32.78 -6.95
C GLU A 133 -26.16 32.51 -5.49
N TRP A 134 -25.85 31.23 -5.17
CA TRP A 134 -25.50 30.76 -3.81
C TRP A 134 -26.59 31.01 -2.76
N ALA A 135 -27.84 31.02 -3.16
CA ALA A 135 -28.97 31.19 -2.26
C ALA A 135 -29.09 30.10 -1.18
N LEU A 136 -28.55 28.90 -1.46
CA LEU A 136 -28.55 27.78 -0.56
C LEU A 136 -27.14 27.13 -0.56
N ILE A 137 -26.28 27.54 0.35
CA ILE A 137 -24.88 27.05 0.45
C ILE A 137 -24.80 25.51 0.68
N TRP A 138 -25.81 24.90 1.27
CA TRP A 138 -25.84 23.48 1.64
C TRP A 138 -25.74 22.52 0.46
N PRO A 139 -26.47 22.66 -0.66
CA PRO A 139 -26.35 21.75 -1.79
C PRO A 139 -24.93 21.74 -2.39
N ALA A 140 -24.29 22.91 -2.55
CA ALA A 140 -22.93 23.00 -3.04
C ALA A 140 -21.94 22.35 -2.08
N PHE A 141 -22.10 22.56 -0.77
CA PHE A 141 -21.24 21.94 0.23
C PHE A 141 -21.29 20.41 0.17
N PHE A 142 -22.48 19.80 0.14
CA PHE A 142 -22.64 18.37 0.01
C PHE A 142 -22.15 17.86 -1.36
N GLY A 143 -22.43 18.60 -2.43
CA GLY A 143 -21.94 18.28 -3.77
C GLY A 143 -20.42 18.18 -3.83
N ILE A 144 -19.70 19.14 -3.23
CA ILE A 144 -18.23 19.14 -3.15
C ILE A 144 -17.73 17.91 -2.38
N GLN A 145 -18.33 17.56 -1.24
CA GLN A 145 -17.94 16.38 -0.47
C GLN A 145 -18.14 15.08 -1.24
N ILE A 146 -19.25 14.96 -1.97
CA ILE A 146 -19.56 13.79 -2.80
C ILE A 146 -18.54 13.68 -3.95
N VAL A 147 -18.23 14.77 -4.64
CA VAL A 147 -17.23 14.80 -5.72
C VAL A 147 -15.85 14.45 -5.17
N ALA A 148 -15.45 15.03 -4.04
CA ALA A 148 -14.16 14.74 -3.40
C ALA A 148 -14.04 13.26 -2.98
N ALA A 149 -15.11 12.69 -2.43
CA ALA A 149 -15.17 11.26 -2.10
C ALA A 149 -15.05 10.38 -3.36
N GLY A 150 -15.73 10.75 -4.45
CA GLY A 150 -15.66 10.07 -5.74
C GLY A 150 -14.23 10.07 -6.30
N VAL A 151 -13.58 11.21 -6.35
CA VAL A 151 -12.19 11.36 -6.81
C VAL A 151 -11.24 10.53 -5.95
N ARG A 152 -11.39 10.57 -4.62
CA ARG A 152 -10.58 9.77 -3.70
C ARG A 152 -10.71 8.27 -3.95
N LEU A 153 -11.93 7.77 -4.21
CA LEU A 153 -12.16 6.36 -4.53
C LEU A 153 -11.51 5.97 -5.86
N ILE A 154 -11.54 6.84 -6.87
CA ILE A 154 -10.89 6.59 -8.17
C ILE A 154 -9.37 6.49 -7.97
N VAL A 155 -8.75 7.44 -7.27
CA VAL A 155 -7.30 7.44 -7.01
C VAL A 155 -6.88 6.20 -6.24
N TRP A 156 -7.63 5.81 -5.21
CA TRP A 156 -7.36 4.58 -4.46
C TRP A 156 -7.56 3.31 -5.30
N GLY A 157 -8.58 3.29 -6.14
CA GLY A 157 -8.83 2.18 -7.04
C GLY A 157 -7.71 1.97 -8.05
N THR A 158 -7.22 3.05 -8.67
CA THR A 158 -6.09 3.00 -9.62
C THR A 158 -4.80 2.53 -8.95
N GLY A 159 -4.49 3.03 -7.75
CA GLY A 159 -3.33 2.58 -6.96
C GLY A 159 -3.40 1.09 -6.63
N THR A 160 -4.58 0.57 -6.28
CA THR A 160 -4.78 -0.87 -5.99
C THR A 160 -4.53 -1.73 -7.23
N ILE A 161 -5.02 -1.31 -8.41
CA ILE A 161 -4.82 -2.04 -9.67
C ILE A 161 -3.35 -2.04 -10.07
N GLU A 162 -2.69 -0.90 -10.00
CA GLU A 162 -1.27 -0.77 -10.35
C GLU A 162 -0.39 -1.64 -9.46
N ASN A 163 -0.62 -1.64 -8.15
CA ASN A 163 0.11 -2.48 -7.21
C ASN A 163 -0.10 -3.97 -7.50
N SER A 164 -1.33 -4.39 -7.80
CA SER A 164 -1.65 -5.76 -8.21
C SER A 164 -0.92 -6.18 -9.48
N ARG A 165 -0.82 -5.27 -10.48
CA ARG A 165 -0.10 -5.54 -11.73
C ARG A 165 1.41 -5.68 -11.51
N ARG A 166 2.03 -4.80 -10.70
CA ARG A 166 3.47 -4.86 -10.38
C ARG A 166 3.82 -6.16 -9.68
N SER A 167 3.04 -6.56 -8.67
CA SER A 167 3.23 -7.84 -7.99
C SER A 167 3.12 -9.04 -8.95
N ALA A 168 2.11 -9.05 -9.83
CA ALA A 168 1.94 -10.12 -10.80
C ALA A 168 3.08 -10.20 -11.82
N ALA A 169 3.59 -9.05 -12.30
CA ALA A 169 4.72 -8.98 -13.23
C ALA A 169 6.00 -9.53 -12.59
N TYR A 170 6.25 -9.18 -11.33
CA TYR A 170 7.40 -9.66 -10.59
C TYR A 170 7.38 -11.19 -10.41
N PHE A 171 6.27 -11.76 -9.95
CA PHE A 171 6.15 -13.22 -9.82
C PHE A 171 6.34 -13.94 -11.15
N LYS A 172 5.84 -13.39 -12.24
CA LYS A 172 6.01 -13.97 -13.57
C LYS A 172 7.47 -13.95 -14.02
N SER A 173 8.23 -12.90 -13.71
CA SER A 173 9.67 -12.83 -14.02
C SER A 173 10.47 -13.83 -13.20
N LYS A 174 10.16 -13.98 -11.91
CA LYS A 174 10.85 -14.92 -11.01
C LYS A 174 10.60 -16.39 -11.39
N MET A 175 9.36 -16.77 -11.76
CA MET A 175 9.07 -18.12 -12.26
C MET A 175 9.87 -18.43 -13.53
N ARG A 176 9.98 -17.47 -14.45
CA ARG A 176 10.75 -17.66 -15.69
C ARG A 176 12.26 -17.85 -15.43
N SER A 177 12.83 -17.14 -14.43
CA SER A 177 14.25 -17.31 -14.08
C SER A 177 14.54 -18.64 -13.40
N SER A 178 13.62 -19.17 -12.61
CA SER A 178 13.78 -20.49 -11.96
C SER A 178 13.68 -21.65 -12.95
N GLU A 179 12.90 -21.54 -14.02
CA GLU A 179 12.84 -22.54 -15.11
C GLU A 179 14.16 -22.63 -15.87
N PHE A 180 14.83 -21.49 -16.12
CA PHE A 180 16.13 -21.46 -16.80
C PHE A 180 17.31 -21.94 -15.95
N SER A 181 17.18 -21.94 -14.63
CA SER A 181 18.24 -22.42 -13.71
C SER A 181 18.22 -23.93 -13.51
N ASN A 182 17.13 -24.62 -13.88
CA ASN A 182 16.96 -26.07 -13.72
C ASN A 182 17.11 -26.86 -15.04
N SER A 183 17.45 -26.23 -16.12
CA SER A 183 17.79 -26.84 -17.41
C SER A 183 19.30 -26.69 -17.72
#